data_0513feaf39376264f459fe76add0af4f
#
_entry.id   0513feaf39376264f459fe76add0af4f
#
_cell.length_a   1.000
_cell.length_b   1.000
_cell.length_c   1.000
_cell.angle_alpha   90.00
_cell.angle_beta   90.00
_cell.angle_gamma   90.00
#
_symmetry.space_group_name_H-M   'P 1'
#
loop_
_entity.id
_entity.type
_entity.pdbx_description
1 polymer ?
#
loop_
_entity_poly.entity_id
_entity_poly.type
_entity_poly.pdbx_seq_one_letter_code
_entity_poly.pdbx_strand_id
1 'polypeptide(L)'
;MKQTFILLLAGFFLVLVSSIAIAQGASTQDETQTGSETIAAAVNGEVISKDELAAAASLNSIFQVLLTQFLHFGQVLLSTPEGEAFLRAYQLDVLHQIIDFRLLVQKAIEEEIEVDEATVEERVEGQLDQIMEQNQLTLEEIDGILKQQRSSLEEYKERLRTSFREQLLVQGLHEKIVQDTAVSDEEIATYYEEHGDEFASEDESIPPLTEVQDQIREKLLPKIEADTWGAWFSEAKEEAEIRILF
;
A
#
# COMPACT_ATOMS: atom_id res chain seq x y z
N MET A 1 -7.69 -28.77 19.98
CA MET A 1 -7.74 -27.31 20.09
C MET A 1 -6.66 -26.59 19.26
N LYS A 2 -5.88 -27.30 18.40
CA LYS A 2 -4.85 -26.68 17.52
C LYS A 2 -5.32 -26.35 16.09
N GLN A 3 -6.54 -26.74 15.72
CA GLN A 3 -7.03 -26.57 14.33
C GLN A 3 -7.74 -25.24 14.05
N THR A 4 -8.07 -24.42 15.04
CA THR A 4 -8.83 -23.19 14.86
C THR A 4 -7.95 -21.95 14.60
N PHE A 5 -6.63 -22.07 14.74
CA PHE A 5 -5.70 -20.93 14.61
C PHE A 5 -5.03 -20.79 13.23
N ILE A 6 -5.16 -21.79 12.36
CA ILE A 6 -4.53 -21.78 11.02
C ILE A 6 -5.20 -20.79 10.06
N LEU A 7 -6.42 -20.35 10.34
CA LEU A 7 -7.20 -19.41 9.51
C LEU A 7 -6.74 -17.95 9.61
N LEU A 8 -5.95 -17.59 10.60
CA LEU A 8 -5.45 -16.20 10.78
C LEU A 8 -4.19 -15.87 9.98
N LEU A 9 -3.48 -16.87 9.47
CA LEU A 9 -2.32 -16.65 8.58
C LEU A 9 -2.69 -16.21 7.16
N ALA A 10 -3.92 -16.44 6.72
CA ALA A 10 -4.38 -16.05 5.38
C ALA A 10 -4.90 -14.60 5.29
N GLY A 11 -5.13 -13.93 6.41
CA GLY A 11 -5.86 -12.64 6.47
C GLY A 11 -5.00 -11.40 6.56
N PHE A 12 -3.66 -11.48 6.65
CA PHE A 12 -2.83 -10.29 6.90
C PHE A 12 -1.74 -10.06 5.84
N PHE A 13 -1.90 -10.67 4.66
CA PHE A 13 -0.90 -10.54 3.60
C PHE A 13 -1.41 -9.74 2.42
N LEU A 14 -1.34 -8.42 2.52
CA LEU A 14 -1.28 -7.53 1.38
C LEU A 14 0.17 -7.45 0.91
N VAL A 15 0.70 -8.59 0.42
CA VAL A 15 1.96 -8.58 -0.32
C VAL A 15 1.61 -8.41 -1.78
N LEU A 16 1.69 -7.18 -2.27
CA LEU A 16 1.71 -6.90 -3.70
C LEU A 16 2.92 -7.62 -4.32
N VAL A 17 2.66 -8.74 -4.99
CA VAL A 17 3.69 -9.46 -5.71
C VAL A 17 3.84 -8.82 -7.07
N SER A 18 4.82 -7.92 -7.20
CA SER A 18 5.26 -7.45 -8.50
C SER A 18 6.15 -8.49 -9.15
N SER A 19 5.61 -9.27 -10.08
CA SER A 19 6.43 -10.10 -10.96
C SER A 19 6.96 -9.22 -12.09
N ILE A 20 8.20 -8.75 -11.97
CA ILE A 20 8.93 -8.12 -13.08
C ILE A 20 9.27 -9.23 -14.09
N ALA A 21 8.43 -9.39 -15.11
CA ALA A 21 8.77 -10.16 -16.29
C ALA A 21 9.66 -9.27 -17.17
N ILE A 22 10.98 -9.48 -17.09
CA ILE A 22 11.93 -8.95 -18.10
C ILE A 22 11.62 -9.68 -19.42
N ALA A 23 10.84 -9.04 -20.28
CA ALA A 23 10.61 -9.51 -21.64
C ALA A 23 11.86 -9.27 -22.46
N GLN A 24 12.73 -10.31 -22.59
CA GLN A 24 13.66 -10.38 -23.71
C GLN A 24 12.87 -10.69 -24.98
N GLY A 25 13.03 -9.83 -25.98
CA GLY A 25 12.29 -9.87 -27.22
C GLY A 25 12.47 -11.18 -28.01
N ALA A 26 11.33 -11.66 -28.49
CA ALA A 26 11.25 -12.43 -29.73
C ALA A 26 9.87 -12.17 -30.37
N SER A 27 9.92 -11.64 -31.56
CA SER A 27 8.80 -11.41 -32.46
C SER A 27 8.04 -12.70 -32.79
N THR A 28 6.69 -12.69 -32.78
CA THR A 28 5.80 -12.91 -33.95
C THR A 28 4.36 -13.09 -33.51
N GLN A 29 3.53 -12.22 -34.08
CA GLN A 29 2.14 -12.36 -34.53
C GLN A 29 1.24 -13.46 -33.89
N ASP A 30 0.09 -12.97 -33.39
CA ASP A 30 -1.19 -13.63 -33.15
C ASP A 30 -1.59 -13.96 -31.69
N GLU A 31 -1.33 -13.06 -30.75
CA GLU A 31 -1.83 -13.20 -29.36
C GLU A 31 -2.74 -12.04 -28.90
N THR A 32 -3.42 -11.35 -29.80
CA THR A 32 -4.15 -10.11 -29.47
C THR A 32 -5.52 -10.32 -28.80
N GLN A 33 -6.02 -11.53 -28.64
CA GLN A 33 -7.32 -11.77 -28.01
C GLN A 33 -7.26 -12.50 -26.65
N THR A 34 -6.26 -13.30 -26.38
CA THR A 34 -6.14 -14.05 -25.11
C THR A 34 -5.51 -13.20 -23.99
N GLY A 35 -4.72 -12.18 -24.34
CA GLY A 35 -4.01 -11.31 -23.38
C GLY A 35 -4.93 -10.36 -22.61
N SER A 36 -6.03 -9.91 -23.20
CA SER A 36 -6.93 -8.91 -22.60
C SER A 36 -7.79 -9.48 -21.45
N GLU A 37 -8.09 -10.79 -21.45
CA GLU A 37 -8.91 -11.43 -20.42
C GLU A 37 -8.18 -11.60 -19.09
N THR A 38 -6.85 -11.58 -19.09
CA THR A 38 -6.01 -11.78 -17.92
C THR A 38 -5.48 -10.47 -17.31
N ILE A 39 -5.62 -9.35 -18.02
CA ILE A 39 -5.12 -8.03 -17.61
C ILE A 39 -6.24 -7.25 -16.91
N ALA A 40 -5.94 -6.68 -15.73
CA ALA A 40 -6.83 -5.77 -15.02
C ALA A 40 -6.52 -4.30 -15.35
N ALA A 41 -5.24 -3.93 -15.41
CA ALA A 41 -4.79 -2.60 -15.79
C ALA A 41 -3.35 -2.62 -16.32
N ALA A 42 -2.88 -1.49 -16.84
CA ALA A 42 -1.48 -1.24 -17.14
C ALA A 42 -1.10 0.19 -16.73
N VAL A 43 0.11 0.38 -16.21
CA VAL A 43 0.70 1.66 -15.78
C VAL A 43 2.03 1.82 -16.48
N ASN A 44 2.16 2.79 -17.38
CA ASN A 44 3.36 3.04 -18.20
C ASN A 44 3.88 1.76 -18.90
N GLY A 45 2.95 0.92 -19.39
CA GLY A 45 3.26 -0.34 -20.05
C GLY A 45 3.46 -1.54 -19.13
N GLU A 46 3.57 -1.37 -17.82
CA GLU A 46 3.65 -2.44 -16.84
C GLU A 46 2.26 -2.98 -16.51
N VAL A 47 2.07 -4.29 -16.69
CA VAL A 47 0.76 -4.96 -16.57
C VAL A 47 0.45 -5.32 -15.12
N ILE A 48 -0.78 -5.02 -14.70
CA ILE A 48 -1.42 -5.53 -13.48
C ILE A 48 -2.39 -6.63 -13.90
N SER A 49 -2.15 -7.86 -13.45
CA SER A 49 -2.99 -9.00 -13.80
C SER A 49 -4.26 -9.07 -12.93
N LYS A 50 -5.29 -9.79 -13.45
CA LYS A 50 -6.49 -10.09 -12.65
C LYS A 50 -6.19 -10.99 -11.45
N ASP A 51 -5.18 -11.85 -11.55
CA ASP A 51 -4.74 -12.70 -10.44
C ASP A 51 -4.10 -11.85 -9.33
N GLU A 52 -3.28 -10.85 -9.68
CA GLU A 52 -2.71 -9.88 -8.75
C GLU A 52 -3.82 -9.08 -8.05
N LEU A 53 -4.80 -8.57 -8.80
CA LEU A 53 -5.96 -7.89 -8.23
C LEU A 53 -6.76 -8.78 -7.30
N ALA A 54 -7.03 -10.04 -7.69
CA ALA A 54 -7.77 -10.99 -6.88
C ALA A 54 -7.03 -11.33 -5.58
N ALA A 55 -5.71 -11.47 -5.63
CA ALA A 55 -4.87 -11.68 -4.46
C ALA A 55 -4.89 -10.47 -3.52
N ALA A 56 -4.72 -9.26 -4.05
CA ALA A 56 -4.76 -8.02 -3.28
C ALA A 56 -6.15 -7.77 -2.66
N ALA A 57 -7.23 -8.00 -3.41
CA ALA A 57 -8.59 -7.86 -2.91
C ALA A 57 -8.98 -8.91 -1.85
N SER A 58 -8.20 -10.01 -1.71
CA SER A 58 -8.41 -11.07 -0.70
C SER A 58 -9.86 -11.61 -0.63
N LEU A 59 -10.62 -11.53 -1.73
CA LEU A 59 -12.05 -11.85 -1.75
C LEU A 59 -12.36 -13.28 -1.29
N ASN A 60 -11.52 -14.24 -1.65
CA ASN A 60 -11.73 -15.64 -1.22
C ASN A 60 -11.69 -15.79 0.30
N SER A 61 -10.76 -15.12 0.97
CA SER A 61 -10.62 -15.14 2.43
C SER A 61 -11.80 -14.42 3.10
N ILE A 62 -12.18 -13.26 2.55
CA ILE A 62 -13.34 -12.48 3.02
C ILE A 62 -14.61 -13.33 2.89
N PHE A 63 -14.84 -13.97 1.75
CA PHE A 63 -16.02 -14.81 1.54
C PHE A 63 -16.06 -16.03 2.45
N GLN A 64 -14.93 -16.68 2.70
CA GLN A 64 -14.89 -17.77 3.68
C GLN A 64 -15.33 -17.33 5.07
N VAL A 65 -14.85 -16.18 5.54
CA VAL A 65 -15.26 -15.61 6.84
C VAL A 65 -16.74 -15.24 6.82
N LEU A 66 -17.23 -14.57 5.79
CA LEU A 66 -18.62 -14.16 5.68
C LEU A 66 -19.57 -15.36 5.64
N LEU A 67 -19.27 -16.38 4.85
CA LEU A 67 -20.11 -17.57 4.72
C LEU A 67 -20.07 -18.48 5.96
N THR A 68 -19.01 -18.42 6.76
CA THR A 68 -18.91 -19.21 8.00
C THR A 68 -19.49 -18.49 9.22
N GLN A 69 -19.27 -17.17 9.34
CA GLN A 69 -19.66 -16.41 10.52
C GLN A 69 -20.89 -15.54 10.30
N PHE A 70 -21.14 -15.10 9.06
CA PHE A 70 -22.23 -14.17 8.70
C PHE A 70 -22.98 -14.66 7.45
N LEU A 71 -23.42 -15.92 7.47
CA LEU A 71 -23.97 -16.62 6.31
C LEU A 71 -25.04 -15.81 5.54
N HIS A 72 -26.01 -15.21 6.25
CA HIS A 72 -27.08 -14.46 5.60
C HIS A 72 -26.55 -13.21 4.89
N PHE A 73 -25.62 -12.48 5.53
CA PHE A 73 -24.98 -11.31 4.89
C PHE A 73 -24.15 -11.71 3.67
N GLY A 74 -23.35 -12.78 3.78
CA GLY A 74 -22.58 -13.32 2.66
C GLY A 74 -23.48 -13.76 1.49
N GLN A 75 -24.61 -14.40 1.77
CA GLN A 75 -25.59 -14.78 0.74
C GLN A 75 -26.17 -13.56 0.01
N VAL A 76 -26.60 -12.53 0.76
CA VAL A 76 -27.12 -11.28 0.15
C VAL A 76 -26.05 -10.63 -0.73
N LEU A 77 -24.80 -10.51 -0.23
CA LEU A 77 -23.69 -9.92 -0.95
C LEU A 77 -23.37 -10.65 -2.26
N LEU A 78 -23.47 -11.99 -2.27
CA LEU A 78 -23.13 -12.82 -3.43
C LEU A 78 -24.29 -13.08 -4.40
N SER A 79 -25.55 -12.77 -4.03
CA SER A 79 -26.73 -13.14 -4.82
C SER A 79 -27.62 -11.98 -5.23
N THR A 80 -27.24 -10.73 -4.90
CA THR A 80 -28.02 -9.54 -5.27
C THR A 80 -27.23 -8.64 -6.21
N PRO A 81 -27.91 -7.92 -7.13
CA PRO A 81 -27.26 -6.94 -8.00
C PRO A 81 -26.49 -5.84 -7.23
N GLU A 82 -27.02 -5.43 -6.07
CA GLU A 82 -26.40 -4.45 -5.16
C GLU A 82 -25.09 -5.01 -4.57
N GLY A 83 -25.10 -6.28 -4.19
CA GLY A 83 -23.90 -6.98 -3.71
C GLY A 83 -22.83 -7.12 -4.77
N GLU A 84 -23.21 -7.49 -6.00
CA GLU A 84 -22.28 -7.53 -7.14
C GLU A 84 -21.69 -6.14 -7.44
N ALA A 85 -22.52 -5.09 -7.43
CA ALA A 85 -22.07 -3.71 -7.64
C ALA A 85 -21.08 -3.27 -6.54
N PHE A 86 -21.35 -3.62 -5.28
CA PHE A 86 -20.45 -3.35 -4.16
C PHE A 86 -19.09 -4.05 -4.34
N LEU A 87 -19.11 -5.34 -4.67
CA LEU A 87 -17.88 -6.12 -4.87
C LEU A 87 -17.04 -5.56 -6.03
N ARG A 88 -17.71 -5.16 -7.11
CA ARG A 88 -17.02 -4.51 -8.23
C ARG A 88 -16.42 -3.16 -7.86
N ALA A 89 -17.14 -2.34 -7.10
CA ALA A 89 -16.63 -1.07 -6.59
C ALA A 89 -15.42 -1.27 -5.66
N TYR A 90 -15.48 -2.26 -4.77
CA TYR A 90 -14.38 -2.64 -3.91
C TYR A 90 -13.15 -3.11 -4.70
N GLN A 91 -13.33 -3.98 -5.70
CA GLN A 91 -12.22 -4.43 -6.54
C GLN A 91 -11.61 -3.29 -7.35
N LEU A 92 -12.43 -2.34 -7.83
CA LEU A 92 -11.95 -1.17 -8.53
C LEU A 92 -11.14 -0.24 -7.62
N ASP A 93 -11.56 -0.07 -6.39
CA ASP A 93 -10.82 0.69 -5.36
C ASP A 93 -9.45 0.04 -5.08
N VAL A 94 -9.42 -1.28 -4.87
CA VAL A 94 -8.16 -2.04 -4.72
C VAL A 94 -7.28 -1.91 -5.95
N LEU A 95 -7.87 -1.95 -7.17
CA LEU A 95 -7.11 -1.77 -8.41
C LEU A 95 -6.47 -0.39 -8.49
N HIS A 96 -7.19 0.67 -8.09
CA HIS A 96 -6.62 2.02 -8.02
C HIS A 96 -5.46 2.10 -7.03
N GLN A 97 -5.55 1.45 -5.87
CA GLN A 97 -4.45 1.39 -4.91
C GLN A 97 -3.21 0.69 -5.48
N ILE A 98 -3.39 -0.42 -6.23
CA ILE A 98 -2.29 -1.10 -6.92
C ILE A 98 -1.67 -0.19 -7.98
N ILE A 99 -2.49 0.48 -8.78
CA ILE A 99 -2.04 1.43 -9.82
C ILE A 99 -1.23 2.56 -9.20
N ASP A 100 -1.75 3.18 -8.13
CA ASP A 100 -1.10 4.27 -7.42
C ASP A 100 0.25 3.85 -6.85
N PHE A 101 0.30 2.69 -6.18
CA PHE A 101 1.54 2.16 -5.63
C PHE A 101 2.57 1.82 -6.73
N ARG A 102 2.12 1.20 -7.83
CA ARG A 102 2.98 0.88 -8.97
C ARG A 102 3.59 2.13 -9.59
N LEU A 103 2.80 3.18 -9.76
CA LEU A 103 3.28 4.47 -10.25
C LEU A 103 4.32 5.08 -9.30
N LEU A 104 4.08 5.03 -7.99
CA LEU A 104 5.02 5.55 -7.00
C LEU A 104 6.36 4.79 -7.02
N VAL A 105 6.33 3.46 -7.17
CA VAL A 105 7.57 2.67 -7.30
C VAL A 105 8.32 3.04 -8.58
N GLN A 106 7.62 3.19 -9.71
CA GLN A 106 8.24 3.64 -10.96
C GLN A 106 8.88 5.02 -10.82
N LYS A 107 8.17 5.98 -10.21
CA LYS A 107 8.71 7.32 -9.95
C LYS A 107 9.90 7.30 -8.99
N ALA A 108 9.89 6.44 -7.96
CA ALA A 108 11.03 6.28 -7.06
C ALA A 108 12.28 5.76 -7.80
N ILE A 109 12.11 4.85 -8.76
CA ILE A 109 13.20 4.35 -9.61
C ILE A 109 13.68 5.45 -10.56
N GLU A 110 12.77 6.21 -11.20
CA GLU A 110 13.12 7.36 -12.07
C GLU A 110 13.91 8.44 -11.30
N GLU A 111 13.55 8.66 -10.03
CA GLU A 111 14.20 9.61 -9.13
C GLU A 111 15.48 9.07 -8.47
N GLU A 112 15.93 7.88 -8.88
CA GLU A 112 17.13 7.21 -8.39
C GLU A 112 17.19 7.07 -6.86
N ILE A 113 16.03 6.75 -6.23
CA ILE A 113 15.96 6.51 -4.79
C ILE A 113 16.74 5.24 -4.46
N GLU A 114 17.72 5.36 -3.58
CA GLU A 114 18.51 4.23 -3.09
C GLU A 114 17.84 3.56 -1.89
N VAL A 115 17.88 2.24 -1.84
CA VAL A 115 17.38 1.42 -0.72
C VAL A 115 18.55 0.69 -0.09
N ASP A 116 18.68 0.80 1.23
CA ASP A 116 19.66 0.01 1.99
C ASP A 116 19.17 -1.44 2.15
N GLU A 117 19.86 -2.36 1.51
CA GLU A 117 19.54 -3.79 1.55
C GLU A 117 19.66 -4.38 2.97
N ALA A 118 20.48 -3.81 3.86
CA ALA A 118 20.53 -4.24 5.25
C ALA A 118 19.22 -3.92 5.98
N THR A 119 18.61 -2.77 5.71
CA THR A 119 17.29 -2.40 6.21
C THR A 119 16.19 -3.32 5.66
N VAL A 120 16.29 -3.76 4.40
CA VAL A 120 15.35 -4.75 3.82
C VAL A 120 15.43 -6.07 4.58
N GLU A 121 16.64 -6.61 4.80
CA GLU A 121 16.82 -7.88 5.53
C GLU A 121 16.35 -7.77 6.98
N GLU A 122 16.63 -6.67 7.68
CA GLU A 122 16.13 -6.43 9.05
C GLU A 122 14.60 -6.47 9.09
N ARG A 123 13.92 -5.85 8.12
CA ARG A 123 12.44 -5.90 8.05
C ARG A 123 11.92 -7.31 7.76
N VAL A 124 12.60 -8.08 6.90
CA VAL A 124 12.25 -9.49 6.62
C VAL A 124 12.39 -10.35 7.86
N GLU A 125 13.51 -10.24 8.57
CA GLU A 125 13.74 -10.97 9.81
C GLU A 125 12.73 -10.59 10.89
N GLY A 126 12.49 -9.28 11.09
CA GLY A 126 11.50 -8.79 12.05
C GLY A 126 10.07 -9.27 11.75
N GLN A 127 9.69 -9.34 10.46
CA GLN A 127 8.40 -9.88 10.05
C GLN A 127 8.26 -11.38 10.34
N LEU A 128 9.33 -12.14 10.12
CA LEU A 128 9.34 -13.58 10.44
C LEU A 128 9.28 -13.82 11.94
N ASP A 129 10.04 -13.06 12.73
CA ASP A 129 10.03 -13.13 14.20
C ASP A 129 8.63 -12.81 14.73
N GLN A 130 7.98 -11.77 14.20
CA GLN A 130 6.61 -11.43 14.57
C GLN A 130 5.62 -12.55 14.26
N ILE A 131 5.73 -13.21 13.10
CA ILE A 131 4.89 -14.36 12.73
C ILE A 131 5.14 -15.53 13.70
N MET A 132 6.39 -15.82 14.00
CA MET A 132 6.76 -16.88 14.92
C MET A 132 6.21 -16.65 16.32
N GLU A 133 6.35 -15.45 16.85
CA GLU A 133 5.85 -15.09 18.19
C GLU A 133 4.32 -15.12 18.27
N GLN A 134 3.63 -14.47 17.33
CA GLN A 134 2.16 -14.39 17.34
C GLN A 134 1.48 -15.75 17.19
N ASN A 135 2.07 -16.64 16.38
CA ASN A 135 1.48 -17.95 16.08
C ASN A 135 2.12 -19.09 16.86
N GLN A 136 3.16 -18.81 17.67
CA GLN A 136 3.95 -19.81 18.41
C GLN A 136 4.49 -20.90 17.47
N LEU A 137 5.02 -20.48 16.32
CA LEU A 137 5.57 -21.34 15.27
C LEU A 137 7.09 -21.19 15.20
N THR A 138 7.75 -22.27 14.78
CA THR A 138 9.15 -22.26 14.35
C THR A 138 9.25 -22.00 12.83
N LEU A 139 10.44 -21.62 12.36
CA LEU A 139 10.69 -21.48 10.92
C LEU A 139 10.42 -22.79 10.13
N GLU A 140 10.71 -23.95 10.73
CA GLU A 140 10.46 -25.26 10.12
C GLU A 140 8.95 -25.53 9.97
N GLU A 141 8.15 -25.14 10.97
CA GLU A 141 6.69 -25.25 10.91
C GLU A 141 6.10 -24.29 9.88
N ILE A 142 6.62 -23.06 9.75
CA ILE A 142 6.24 -22.10 8.71
C ILE A 142 6.56 -22.67 7.33
N ASP A 143 7.78 -23.20 7.11
CA ASP A 143 8.17 -23.81 5.85
C ASP A 143 7.29 -25.03 5.50
N GLY A 144 6.92 -25.83 6.52
CA GLY A 144 5.98 -26.95 6.37
C GLY A 144 4.59 -26.49 5.90
N ILE A 145 4.07 -25.37 6.44
CA ILE A 145 2.80 -24.78 6.03
C ILE A 145 2.89 -24.26 4.59
N LEU A 146 3.96 -23.53 4.26
CA LEU A 146 4.18 -22.99 2.92
C LEU A 146 4.28 -24.10 1.86
N LYS A 147 4.95 -25.22 2.16
CA LYS A 147 5.03 -26.37 1.27
C LYS A 147 3.67 -27.00 0.97
N GLN A 148 2.74 -27.00 1.93
CA GLN A 148 1.36 -27.45 1.68
C GLN A 148 0.63 -26.52 0.70
N GLN A 149 1.03 -25.26 0.64
CA GLN A 149 0.52 -24.25 -0.29
C GLN A 149 1.33 -24.17 -1.60
N ARG A 150 2.25 -25.13 -1.85
CA ARG A 150 3.14 -25.20 -3.01
C ARG A 150 4.11 -24.01 -3.11
N SER A 151 4.53 -23.47 -1.98
CA SER A 151 5.56 -22.44 -1.84
C SER A 151 6.65 -22.91 -0.88
N SER A 152 7.73 -22.15 -0.74
CA SER A 152 8.84 -22.42 0.19
C SER A 152 9.09 -21.18 1.07
N LEU A 153 9.83 -21.40 2.18
CA LEU A 153 10.25 -20.29 3.05
C LEU A 153 11.14 -19.29 2.29
N GLU A 154 11.98 -19.77 1.36
CA GLU A 154 12.84 -18.89 0.57
C GLU A 154 12.06 -18.04 -0.43
N GLU A 155 11.10 -18.63 -1.15
CA GLU A 155 10.19 -17.88 -2.02
C GLU A 155 9.37 -16.86 -1.23
N TYR A 156 8.99 -17.21 0.00
CA TYR A 156 8.28 -16.31 0.90
C TYR A 156 9.16 -15.12 1.33
N LYS A 157 10.40 -15.39 1.73
CA LYS A 157 11.38 -14.35 2.06
C LYS A 157 11.65 -13.42 0.87
N GLU A 158 11.78 -13.98 -0.35
CA GLU A 158 12.02 -13.16 -1.54
C GLU A 158 10.84 -12.22 -1.85
N ARG A 159 9.61 -12.69 -1.67
CA ARG A 159 8.43 -11.82 -1.75
C ARG A 159 8.44 -10.71 -0.70
N LEU A 160 8.84 -11.03 0.53
CA LEU A 160 8.99 -10.01 1.57
C LEU A 160 10.07 -8.98 1.22
N ARG A 161 11.26 -9.42 0.72
CA ARG A 161 12.33 -8.53 0.25
C ARG A 161 11.82 -7.57 -0.81
N THR A 162 11.15 -8.09 -1.83
CA THR A 162 10.57 -7.27 -2.90
C THR A 162 9.60 -6.24 -2.33
N SER A 163 8.65 -6.67 -1.50
CA SER A 163 7.66 -5.79 -0.90
C SER A 163 8.28 -4.70 -0.01
N PHE A 164 9.24 -5.05 0.84
CA PHE A 164 9.90 -4.07 1.70
C PHE A 164 10.79 -3.11 0.92
N ARG A 165 11.46 -3.59 -0.13
CA ARG A 165 12.24 -2.72 -1.04
C ARG A 165 11.34 -1.71 -1.73
N GLU A 166 10.20 -2.12 -2.27
CA GLU A 166 9.23 -1.23 -2.89
C GLU A 166 8.65 -0.20 -1.90
N GLN A 167 8.34 -0.62 -0.67
CA GLN A 167 7.89 0.30 0.38
C GLN A 167 8.96 1.33 0.76
N LEU A 168 10.23 0.90 0.86
CA LEU A 168 11.35 1.81 1.14
C LEU A 168 11.61 2.77 -0.01
N LEU A 169 11.47 2.33 -1.27
CA LEU A 169 11.52 3.19 -2.44
C LEU A 169 10.47 4.31 -2.36
N VAL A 170 9.22 3.96 -2.07
CA VAL A 170 8.12 4.93 -1.95
C VAL A 170 8.33 5.85 -0.75
N GLN A 171 8.83 5.33 0.37
CA GLN A 171 9.18 6.14 1.53
C GLN A 171 10.28 7.15 1.19
N GLY A 172 11.37 6.72 0.58
CA GLY A 172 12.48 7.61 0.18
C GLY A 172 12.04 8.64 -0.86
N LEU A 173 11.13 8.27 -1.78
CA LEU A 173 10.52 9.21 -2.71
C LEU A 173 9.73 10.29 -1.96
N HIS A 174 8.87 9.89 -1.02
CA HIS A 174 8.11 10.83 -0.20
C HIS A 174 9.05 11.80 0.53
N GLU A 175 10.07 11.29 1.22
CA GLU A 175 11.06 12.10 1.94
C GLU A 175 11.75 13.10 0.99
N LYS A 176 12.13 12.67 -0.23
CA LYS A 176 12.75 13.53 -1.24
C LYS A 176 11.82 14.66 -1.71
N ILE A 177 10.56 14.35 -1.94
CA ILE A 177 9.58 15.34 -2.45
C ILE A 177 9.26 16.41 -1.38
N VAL A 178 9.19 16.01 -0.11
CA VAL A 178 8.82 16.95 0.97
C VAL A 178 10.03 17.57 1.69
N GLN A 179 11.27 17.16 1.38
CA GLN A 179 12.49 17.56 2.11
C GLN A 179 12.69 19.08 2.23
N ASP A 180 12.28 19.83 1.19
CA ASP A 180 12.44 21.28 1.14
C ASP A 180 11.17 22.04 1.57
N THR A 181 10.14 21.32 2.05
CA THR A 181 8.89 21.91 2.49
C THR A 181 9.11 22.66 3.80
N ALA A 182 8.66 23.90 3.84
CA ALA A 182 8.80 24.74 5.01
C ALA A 182 7.52 25.57 5.24
N VAL A 183 7.19 25.78 6.50
CA VAL A 183 6.10 26.67 6.91
C VAL A 183 6.58 28.12 6.85
N SER A 184 5.91 28.94 6.08
CA SER A 184 6.23 30.37 5.96
C SER A 184 5.79 31.16 7.20
N ASP A 185 6.44 32.32 7.42
CA ASP A 185 6.06 33.22 8.51
C ASP A 185 4.62 33.77 8.32
N GLU A 186 4.15 33.89 7.07
CA GLU A 186 2.78 34.31 6.75
C GLU A 186 1.75 33.27 7.17
N GLU A 187 2.02 31.97 6.92
CA GLU A 187 1.15 30.87 7.37
C GLU A 187 1.11 30.80 8.89
N ILE A 188 2.25 30.99 9.57
CA ILE A 188 2.32 31.03 11.04
C ILE A 188 1.48 32.19 11.58
N ALA A 189 1.63 33.38 10.98
CA ALA A 189 0.86 34.58 11.44
C ALA A 189 -0.63 34.40 11.21
N THR A 190 -1.02 33.87 10.03
CA THR A 190 -2.43 33.60 9.72
C THR A 190 -3.02 32.55 10.67
N TYR A 191 -2.29 31.47 10.93
CA TYR A 191 -2.76 30.45 11.89
C TYR A 191 -2.94 31.02 13.29
N TYR A 192 -2.01 31.86 13.74
CA TYR A 192 -2.10 32.50 15.06
C TYR A 192 -3.29 33.47 15.14
N GLU A 193 -3.59 34.26 14.10
CA GLU A 193 -4.75 35.16 14.06
C GLU A 193 -6.07 34.38 14.13
N GLU A 194 -6.15 33.22 13.50
CA GLU A 194 -7.38 32.40 13.43
C GLU A 194 -7.55 31.47 14.63
N HIS A 195 -6.46 31.04 15.26
CA HIS A 195 -6.43 29.97 16.27
C HIS A 195 -5.63 30.30 17.53
N GLY A 196 -5.34 31.59 17.78
CA GLY A 196 -4.51 32.00 18.91
C GLY A 196 -5.07 31.60 20.28
N ASP A 197 -6.38 31.40 20.37
CA ASP A 197 -7.08 30.92 21.56
C ASP A 197 -6.71 29.46 21.93
N GLU A 198 -6.27 28.65 20.97
CA GLU A 198 -5.77 27.28 21.23
C GLU A 198 -4.51 27.26 22.11
N PHE A 199 -3.79 28.40 22.18
CA PHE A 199 -2.56 28.53 22.94
C PHE A 199 -2.81 29.30 24.29
N ALA A 200 -4.05 29.59 24.62
CA ALA A 200 -4.37 30.29 25.86
C ALA A 200 -3.94 29.48 27.09
N SER A 201 -3.33 30.13 28.05
CA SER A 201 -2.97 29.56 29.34
C SER A 201 -4.19 29.45 30.28
N GLU A 202 -4.01 28.83 31.44
CA GLU A 202 -5.08 28.59 32.42
C GLU A 202 -5.77 29.90 32.91
N ASP A 203 -5.07 31.02 32.78
CA ASP A 203 -5.59 32.35 33.10
C ASP A 203 -6.23 33.09 31.90
N GLU A 204 -6.52 32.36 30.82
CA GLU A 204 -7.09 32.84 29.55
C GLU A 204 -6.22 33.87 28.81
N SER A 205 -4.95 34.02 29.19
CA SER A 205 -4.03 34.89 28.45
C SER A 205 -3.49 34.16 27.21
N ILE A 206 -3.55 34.82 26.05
CA ILE A 206 -2.98 34.32 24.80
C ILE A 206 -1.51 34.77 24.75
N PRO A 207 -0.55 33.83 24.68
CA PRO A 207 0.86 34.16 24.60
C PRO A 207 1.17 34.87 23.27
N PRO A 208 2.17 35.77 23.22
CA PRO A 208 2.54 36.45 21.98
C PRO A 208 3.05 35.41 20.93
N LEU A 209 2.84 35.74 19.65
CA LEU A 209 3.22 34.86 18.51
C LEU A 209 4.64 34.34 18.62
N THR A 210 5.58 35.15 19.08
CA THR A 210 7.00 34.79 19.23
C THR A 210 7.27 33.64 20.21
N GLU A 211 6.33 33.36 21.11
CA GLU A 211 6.45 32.26 22.08
C GLU A 211 5.85 30.96 21.55
N VAL A 212 4.94 31.02 20.59
CA VAL A 212 4.21 29.87 20.07
C VAL A 212 4.52 29.55 18.59
N GLN A 213 5.31 30.38 17.93
CA GLN A 213 5.62 30.21 16.49
C GLN A 213 6.19 28.84 16.13
N ASP A 214 7.03 28.26 17.00
CA ASP A 214 7.61 26.94 16.73
C ASP A 214 6.58 25.82 16.91
N GLN A 215 5.66 25.96 17.88
CA GLN A 215 4.55 25.03 18.04
C GLN A 215 3.58 25.10 16.85
N ILE A 216 3.33 26.32 16.34
CA ILE A 216 2.50 26.49 15.12
C ILE A 216 3.20 25.86 13.93
N ARG A 217 4.51 26.06 13.77
CA ARG A 217 5.29 25.47 12.69
C ARG A 217 5.23 23.94 12.73
N GLU A 218 5.46 23.31 13.88
CA GLU A 218 5.36 21.87 14.07
C GLU A 218 3.95 21.35 13.76
N LYS A 219 2.91 22.13 14.08
CA LYS A 219 1.52 21.76 13.82
C LYS A 219 1.14 21.85 12.33
N LEU A 220 1.67 22.86 11.62
CA LEU A 220 1.36 23.10 10.21
C LEU A 220 2.19 22.24 9.26
N LEU A 221 3.43 21.92 9.60
CA LEU A 221 4.37 21.23 8.73
C LEU A 221 3.79 19.93 8.14
N PRO A 222 3.18 19.01 8.93
CA PRO A 222 2.63 17.76 8.35
C PRO A 222 1.52 18.01 7.33
N LYS A 223 0.74 19.07 7.49
CA LYS A 223 -0.30 19.43 6.53
C LYS A 223 0.30 19.94 5.23
N ILE A 224 1.30 20.81 5.30
CA ILE A 224 1.96 21.38 4.12
C ILE A 224 2.72 20.27 3.37
N GLU A 225 3.38 19.36 4.09
CA GLU A 225 4.00 18.16 3.49
C GLU A 225 2.97 17.29 2.76
N ALA A 226 1.80 17.04 3.39
CA ALA A 226 0.73 16.27 2.76
C ALA A 226 0.15 16.97 1.52
N ASP A 227 -0.02 18.29 1.56
CA ASP A 227 -0.48 19.09 0.42
C ASP A 227 0.56 19.09 -0.71
N THR A 228 1.85 19.23 -0.39
CA THR A 228 2.98 19.14 -1.35
C THR A 228 3.01 17.76 -2.01
N TRP A 229 2.98 16.71 -1.22
CA TRP A 229 2.92 15.33 -1.73
C TRP A 229 1.71 15.08 -2.61
N GLY A 230 0.51 15.52 -2.16
CA GLY A 230 -0.73 15.36 -2.91
C GLY A 230 -0.71 16.07 -4.26
N ALA A 231 -0.19 17.30 -4.31
CA ALA A 231 -0.04 18.06 -5.55
C ALA A 231 0.93 17.37 -6.51
N TRP A 232 2.12 16.99 -6.03
CA TRP A 232 3.10 16.27 -6.82
C TRP A 232 2.56 14.93 -7.36
N PHE A 233 1.87 14.16 -6.51
CA PHE A 233 1.32 12.88 -6.94
C PHE A 233 0.18 13.02 -7.95
N SER A 234 -0.64 14.07 -7.84
CA SER A 234 -1.66 14.38 -8.84
C SER A 234 -1.04 14.67 -10.20
N GLU A 235 0.04 15.45 -10.25
CA GLU A 235 0.79 15.73 -11.48
C GLU A 235 1.41 14.44 -12.06
N ALA A 236 2.04 13.62 -11.23
CA ALA A 236 2.60 12.33 -11.65
C ALA A 236 1.55 11.39 -12.25
N LYS A 237 0.30 11.42 -11.74
CA LYS A 237 -0.83 10.66 -12.31
C LYS A 237 -1.30 11.20 -13.66
N GLU A 238 -1.30 12.51 -13.84
CA GLU A 238 -1.69 13.15 -15.10
C GLU A 238 -0.69 12.85 -16.23
N GLU A 239 0.60 12.69 -15.89
CA GLU A 239 1.66 12.33 -16.84
C GLU A 239 1.69 10.84 -17.19
N ALA A 240 1.16 9.98 -16.33
CA ALA A 240 1.25 8.54 -16.47
C ALA A 240 0.26 7.99 -17.54
N GLU A 241 0.72 7.00 -18.31
CA GLU A 241 -0.15 6.22 -19.18
C GLU A 241 -0.85 5.12 -18.38
N ILE A 242 -2.07 5.40 -17.89
CA ILE A 242 -2.87 4.45 -17.12
C ILE A 242 -4.02 3.93 -17.99
N ARG A 243 -4.11 2.58 -18.11
CA ARG A 243 -5.19 1.90 -18.84
C ARG A 243 -5.87 0.90 -17.91
N ILE A 244 -7.16 1.07 -17.66
CA ILE A 244 -7.97 0.14 -16.86
C ILE A 244 -8.80 -0.71 -17.83
N LEU A 245 -8.69 -2.03 -17.71
CA LEU A 245 -9.32 -3.05 -18.56
C LEU A 245 -10.29 -3.96 -17.77
N PHE A 246 -10.49 -3.66 -16.49
CA PHE A 246 -11.27 -4.41 -15.52
C PHE A 246 -12.80 -4.25 -15.68
#